data_15144ab33319cb7808ced612ab7d65c1
#
_entry.id   15144ab33319cb7808ced612ab7d65c1
#
_cell.length_a   1.000
_cell.length_b   1.000
_cell.length_c   1.000
_cell.angle_alpha   90.00
_cell.angle_beta   90.00
_cell.angle_gamma   90.00
#
_symmetry.space_group_name_H-M   'P 1'
#
loop_
_entity.id
_entity.type
_entity.pdbx_description
1 polymer ?
#
loop_
_entity_poly.entity_id
_entity_poly.type
_entity_poly.pdbx_seq_one_letter_code
_entity_poly.pdbx_strand_id
1 'polypeptide(L)'
;MQRRLIASVLLGHYLSAFTALGIPLYLPRILADLAPDAPGWSIGVLFVLPTLCTALAAPLWGRWADRRGCRLSLLRAHAGLFAGFLLAGFSTNLSMFVLALIIQGTFGGAMAASNAYLATQFKDGDLSRALNWTQYSARLAMISGPILLGLMTAQGLGLELYRYLAWLPLLAFVMILPLPADTPRHQANATNADGPLNPLPTDMPRLLLVQFLFSFAMVVTFPYFVPYGEALGIGNDALIGVLYSLPHLVYLIALPWVQRHASNLLLPGLGLLAVSNALQFWSTQAEPLFALRLLSGAGMLLGFVGLHRCLSQRSRQGSAGRLFGWFDASGKWAGTAAGVTAGLVSQTCGIASPFLVACLAAVAAMALARPLLMTSREIPA
;
A
#
# COMPACT_ATOMS: atom_id res chain seq x y z
N MET A 1 -15.15 -9.47 -25.48
CA MET A 1 -15.59 -8.43 -24.54
C MET A 1 -14.88 -8.56 -23.20
N GLN A 2 -14.90 -9.71 -22.53
CA GLN A 2 -14.25 -9.94 -21.23
C GLN A 2 -12.75 -9.57 -21.18
N ARG A 3 -11.94 -9.95 -22.19
CA ARG A 3 -10.50 -9.63 -22.22
C ARG A 3 -10.23 -8.12 -22.25
N ARG A 4 -11.03 -7.35 -23.01
CA ARG A 4 -10.91 -5.88 -23.04
C ARG A 4 -11.28 -5.25 -21.70
N LEU A 5 -12.34 -5.72 -21.05
CA LEU A 5 -12.76 -5.24 -19.74
C LEU A 5 -11.64 -5.46 -18.69
N ILE A 6 -11.13 -6.71 -18.59
CA ILE A 6 -10.05 -7.03 -17.66
C ILE A 6 -8.81 -6.14 -17.95
N ALA A 7 -8.39 -6.04 -19.20
CA ALA A 7 -7.23 -5.25 -19.58
C ALA A 7 -7.39 -3.76 -19.22
N SER A 8 -8.55 -3.16 -19.53
CA SER A 8 -8.82 -1.75 -19.19
C SER A 8 -8.82 -1.50 -17.68
N VAL A 9 -9.45 -2.40 -16.89
CA VAL A 9 -9.49 -2.26 -15.44
C VAL A 9 -8.09 -2.48 -14.82
N LEU A 10 -7.35 -3.48 -15.28
CA LEU A 10 -5.99 -3.75 -14.79
C LEU A 10 -5.02 -2.63 -15.15
N LEU A 11 -5.12 -2.09 -16.36
CA LEU A 11 -4.29 -0.94 -16.74
C LEU A 11 -4.68 0.31 -15.94
N GLY A 12 -5.96 0.60 -15.77
CA GLY A 12 -6.43 1.69 -14.90
C GLY A 12 -5.97 1.51 -13.44
N HIS A 13 -6.03 0.29 -12.92
CA HIS A 13 -5.51 -0.06 -11.59
C HIS A 13 -4.00 0.19 -11.50
N TYR A 14 -3.23 -0.25 -12.51
CA TYR A 14 -1.79 -0.01 -12.58
C TYR A 14 -1.46 1.48 -12.61
N LEU A 15 -2.10 2.26 -13.48
CA LEU A 15 -1.86 3.69 -13.61
C LEU A 15 -2.17 4.45 -12.31
N SER A 16 -3.25 4.06 -11.62
CA SER A 16 -3.59 4.62 -10.30
C SER A 16 -2.62 4.21 -9.21
N ALA A 17 -2.17 2.95 -9.20
CA ALA A 17 -1.17 2.48 -8.25
C ALA A 17 0.19 3.13 -8.50
N PHE A 18 0.59 3.28 -9.78
CA PHE A 18 1.81 3.94 -10.19
C PHE A 18 1.87 5.39 -9.65
N THR A 19 0.79 6.15 -9.84
CA THR A 19 0.72 7.53 -9.35
C THR A 19 0.64 7.61 -7.83
N ALA A 20 -0.29 6.88 -7.22
CA ALA A 20 -0.58 6.99 -5.79
C ALA A 20 0.52 6.39 -4.89
N LEU A 21 1.26 5.38 -5.36
CA LEU A 21 2.28 4.68 -4.59
C LEU A 21 3.71 5.07 -4.98
N GLY A 22 3.94 5.58 -6.20
CA GLY A 22 5.26 5.94 -6.68
C GLY A 22 5.71 7.33 -6.23
N ILE A 23 4.86 8.34 -6.42
CA ILE A 23 5.22 9.73 -6.17
C ILE A 23 5.50 10.07 -4.70
N PRO A 24 4.84 9.46 -3.69
CA PRO A 24 5.10 9.79 -2.29
C PRO A 24 6.55 9.57 -1.84
N LEU A 25 7.30 8.71 -2.51
CA LEU A 25 8.73 8.52 -2.27
C LEU A 25 9.53 9.81 -2.49
N TYR A 26 9.11 10.65 -3.46
CA TYR A 26 9.80 11.88 -3.86
C TYR A 26 9.22 13.15 -3.22
N LEU A 27 8.34 13.03 -2.23
CA LEU A 27 7.83 14.17 -1.44
C LEU A 27 8.94 15.04 -0.85
N PRO A 28 10.08 14.51 -0.37
CA PRO A 28 11.18 15.34 0.10
C PRO A 28 11.68 16.33 -0.95
N ARG A 29 11.81 15.89 -2.23
CA ARG A 29 12.21 16.76 -3.35
C ARG A 29 11.17 17.85 -3.60
N ILE A 30 9.91 17.46 -3.67
CA ILE A 30 8.79 18.36 -3.93
C ILE A 30 8.66 19.43 -2.84
N LEU A 31 8.86 19.04 -1.58
CA LEU A 31 8.81 19.98 -0.46
C LEU A 31 10.01 20.91 -0.42
N ALA A 32 11.21 20.45 -0.80
CA ALA A 32 12.38 21.31 -0.89
C ALA A 32 12.15 22.48 -1.88
N ASP A 33 11.41 22.25 -2.96
CA ASP A 33 11.09 23.29 -3.94
C ASP A 33 9.91 24.17 -3.50
N LEU A 34 8.84 23.55 -2.96
CA LEU A 34 7.59 24.24 -2.67
C LEU A 34 7.57 24.96 -1.32
N ALA A 35 8.24 24.40 -0.33
CA ALA A 35 8.24 24.88 1.05
C ALA A 35 9.57 24.51 1.74
N PRO A 36 10.70 25.15 1.39
CA PRO A 36 12.02 24.81 1.91
C PRO A 36 12.12 24.96 3.44
N ASP A 37 11.33 25.87 4.01
CA ASP A 37 11.27 26.12 5.46
C ASP A 37 10.34 25.16 6.21
N ALA A 38 9.70 24.21 5.51
CA ALA A 38 8.81 23.25 6.14
C ALA A 38 9.59 22.33 7.09
N PRO A 39 9.09 22.08 8.31
CA PRO A 39 9.78 21.20 9.25
C PRO A 39 9.86 19.78 8.69
N GLY A 40 10.98 19.09 8.94
CA GLY A 40 11.27 17.77 8.39
C GLY A 40 10.17 16.71 8.64
N TRP A 41 9.44 16.79 9.75
CA TRP A 41 8.32 15.89 10.06
C TRP A 41 7.14 16.02 9.07
N SER A 42 7.02 17.14 8.36
CA SER A 42 5.92 17.37 7.41
C SER A 42 5.89 16.36 6.27
N ILE A 43 7.05 15.84 5.85
CA ILE A 43 7.16 14.76 4.86
C ILE A 43 6.31 13.56 5.26
N GLY A 44 6.46 13.10 6.52
CA GLY A 44 5.72 11.95 7.03
C GLY A 44 4.22 12.18 7.11
N VAL A 45 3.79 13.38 7.53
CA VAL A 45 2.37 13.76 7.56
C VAL A 45 1.76 13.82 6.16
N LEU A 46 2.44 14.48 5.22
CA LEU A 46 1.95 14.59 3.84
C LEU A 46 1.95 13.25 3.11
N PHE A 47 2.89 12.36 3.45
CA PHE A 47 2.91 10.99 2.94
C PHE A 47 1.63 10.22 3.30
N VAL A 48 1.14 10.34 4.54
CA VAL A 48 -0.04 9.58 4.99
C VAL A 48 -1.36 10.28 4.72
N LEU A 49 -1.36 11.58 4.47
CA LEU A 49 -2.57 12.40 4.33
C LEU A 49 -3.55 11.86 3.28
N PRO A 50 -3.15 11.51 2.04
CA PRO A 50 -4.07 10.92 1.07
C PRO A 50 -4.64 9.58 1.53
N THR A 51 -3.83 8.74 2.17
CA THR A 51 -4.27 7.43 2.68
C THR A 51 -5.30 7.57 3.80
N LEU A 52 -5.06 8.50 4.73
CA LEU A 52 -5.99 8.83 5.81
C LEU A 52 -7.32 9.35 5.25
N CYS A 53 -7.29 10.30 4.32
CA CYS A 53 -8.49 10.82 3.67
C CYS A 53 -9.26 9.71 2.93
N THR A 54 -8.55 8.81 2.24
CA THR A 54 -9.18 7.66 1.57
C THR A 54 -9.85 6.73 2.57
N ALA A 55 -9.21 6.44 3.70
CA ALA A 55 -9.77 5.58 4.73
C ALA A 55 -11.04 6.16 5.36
N LEU A 56 -11.03 7.47 5.65
CA LEU A 56 -12.19 8.19 6.19
C LEU A 56 -13.35 8.30 5.18
N ALA A 57 -13.05 8.48 3.90
CA ALA A 57 -14.04 8.59 2.84
C ALA A 57 -14.58 7.24 2.34
N ALA A 58 -13.87 6.12 2.58
CA ALA A 58 -14.23 4.80 2.07
C ALA A 58 -15.67 4.35 2.38
N PRO A 59 -16.22 4.52 3.62
CA PRO A 59 -17.60 4.13 3.90
C PRO A 59 -18.64 4.93 3.12
N LEU A 60 -18.37 6.21 2.82
CA LEU A 60 -19.25 7.06 2.01
C LEU A 60 -19.29 6.57 0.57
N TRP A 61 -18.11 6.33 -0.01
CA TRP A 61 -17.99 5.87 -1.39
C TRP A 61 -18.45 4.44 -1.60
N GLY A 62 -18.32 3.57 -0.59
CA GLY A 62 -18.91 2.23 -0.60
C GLY A 62 -20.43 2.29 -0.73
N ARG A 63 -21.10 3.04 0.16
CA ARG A 63 -22.57 3.24 0.12
C ARG A 63 -23.02 3.90 -1.20
N TRP A 64 -22.23 4.82 -1.72
CA TRP A 64 -22.54 5.45 -3.01
C TRP A 64 -22.40 4.46 -4.18
N ALA A 65 -21.38 3.61 -4.18
CA ALA A 65 -21.19 2.55 -5.17
C ALA A 65 -22.33 1.53 -5.15
N ASP A 66 -22.82 1.14 -3.96
CA ASP A 66 -23.97 0.23 -3.83
C ASP A 66 -25.26 0.81 -4.44
N ARG A 67 -25.43 2.14 -4.34
CA ARG A 67 -26.64 2.85 -4.85
C ARG A 67 -26.55 3.23 -6.33
N ARG A 68 -25.37 3.61 -6.81
CA ARG A 68 -25.18 4.18 -8.14
C ARG A 68 -24.38 3.30 -9.09
N GLY A 69 -23.80 2.20 -8.58
CA GLY A 69 -22.98 1.24 -9.32
C GLY A 69 -21.48 1.45 -9.13
N CYS A 70 -20.74 0.35 -9.16
CA CYS A 70 -19.30 0.31 -8.97
C CYS A 70 -18.53 0.97 -10.12
N ARG A 71 -19.04 0.91 -11.36
CA ARG A 71 -18.43 1.61 -12.51
C ARG A 71 -18.37 3.11 -12.30
N LEU A 72 -19.47 3.74 -11.86
CA LEU A 72 -19.50 5.17 -11.57
C LEU A 72 -18.56 5.52 -10.44
N SER A 73 -18.48 4.67 -9.40
CA SER A 73 -17.51 4.84 -8.30
C SER A 73 -16.07 4.78 -8.79
N LEU A 74 -15.77 3.90 -9.74
CA LEU A 74 -14.44 3.79 -10.35
C LEU A 74 -14.12 5.02 -11.20
N LEU A 75 -15.05 5.51 -12.02
CA LEU A 75 -14.88 6.75 -12.79
C LEU A 75 -14.66 7.96 -11.87
N ARG A 76 -15.47 8.11 -10.80
CA ARG A 76 -15.27 9.16 -9.79
C ARG A 76 -13.87 9.09 -9.18
N ALA A 77 -13.37 7.88 -8.86
CA ALA A 77 -12.05 7.72 -8.27
C ALA A 77 -10.92 8.22 -9.19
N HIS A 78 -10.99 7.88 -10.48
CA HIS A 78 -10.01 8.39 -11.45
C HIS A 78 -10.14 9.90 -11.69
N ALA A 79 -11.36 10.44 -11.75
CA ALA A 79 -11.58 11.88 -11.86
C ALA A 79 -11.04 12.64 -10.64
N GLY A 80 -11.23 12.09 -9.44
CA GLY A 80 -10.70 12.66 -8.20
C GLY A 80 -9.17 12.63 -8.14
N LEU A 81 -8.55 11.54 -8.58
CA LEU A 81 -7.10 11.45 -8.72
C LEU A 81 -6.58 12.49 -9.73
N PHE A 82 -7.20 12.57 -10.92
CA PHE A 82 -6.84 13.56 -11.92
C PHE A 82 -6.89 14.99 -11.36
N ALA A 83 -8.01 15.36 -10.74
CA ALA A 83 -8.19 16.71 -10.17
C ALA A 83 -7.17 17.00 -9.06
N GLY A 84 -6.95 16.04 -8.15
CA GLY A 84 -5.98 16.17 -7.06
C GLY A 84 -4.55 16.29 -7.58
N PHE A 85 -4.15 15.45 -8.55
CA PHE A 85 -2.82 15.53 -9.16
C PHE A 85 -2.62 16.84 -9.94
N LEU A 86 -3.62 17.26 -10.70
CA LEU A 86 -3.54 18.51 -11.45
C LEU A 86 -3.39 19.72 -10.50
N LEU A 87 -4.21 19.78 -9.45
CA LEU A 87 -4.12 20.84 -8.44
C LEU A 87 -2.76 20.81 -7.72
N ALA A 88 -2.25 19.64 -7.36
CA ALA A 88 -0.93 19.50 -6.76
C ALA A 88 0.17 20.05 -7.66
N GLY A 89 0.13 19.70 -8.96
CA GLY A 89 1.13 20.13 -9.94
C GLY A 89 1.13 21.64 -10.24
N PHE A 90 0.06 22.33 -9.92
CA PHE A 90 -0.05 23.79 -10.04
C PHE A 90 0.00 24.52 -8.69
N SER A 91 0.33 23.81 -7.61
CA SER A 91 0.44 24.41 -6.28
C SER A 91 1.57 25.43 -6.23
N THR A 92 1.27 26.62 -5.69
CA THR A 92 2.23 27.70 -5.49
C THR A 92 2.64 27.86 -4.04
N ASN A 93 2.03 27.09 -3.14
CA ASN A 93 2.30 27.10 -1.71
C ASN A 93 1.87 25.77 -1.07
N LEU A 94 2.35 25.54 0.15
CA LEU A 94 2.08 24.30 0.91
C LEU A 94 0.58 24.09 1.18
N SER A 95 -0.18 25.13 1.45
CA SER A 95 -1.62 25.00 1.75
C SER A 95 -2.42 24.49 0.55
N MET A 96 -2.11 24.99 -0.65
CA MET A 96 -2.72 24.50 -1.89
C MET A 96 -2.32 23.05 -2.18
N PHE A 97 -1.07 22.67 -1.92
CA PHE A 97 -0.59 21.32 -2.06
C PHE A 97 -1.29 20.36 -1.08
N VAL A 98 -1.43 20.76 0.18
CA VAL A 98 -2.20 20.00 1.20
C VAL A 98 -3.64 19.79 0.75
N LEU A 99 -4.31 20.84 0.26
CA LEU A 99 -5.67 20.73 -0.29
C LEU A 99 -5.74 19.73 -1.45
N ALA A 100 -4.76 19.77 -2.35
CA ALA A 100 -4.66 18.83 -3.45
C ALA A 100 -4.52 17.36 -2.98
N LEU A 101 -3.71 17.11 -1.96
CA LEU A 101 -3.56 15.79 -1.35
C LEU A 101 -4.85 15.32 -0.64
N ILE A 102 -5.59 16.23 0.01
CA ILE A 102 -6.90 15.94 0.60
C ILE A 102 -7.91 15.55 -0.49
N ILE A 103 -7.97 16.29 -1.60
CA ILE A 103 -8.82 15.96 -2.74
C ILE A 103 -8.43 14.61 -3.32
N GLN A 104 -7.14 14.38 -3.56
CA GLN A 104 -6.61 13.11 -4.05
C GLN A 104 -7.02 11.93 -3.16
N GLY A 105 -6.91 12.08 -1.85
CA GLY A 105 -7.29 11.04 -0.90
C GLY A 105 -8.81 10.86 -0.80
N THR A 106 -9.55 11.95 -0.61
CA THR A 106 -11.01 11.91 -0.40
C THR A 106 -11.75 11.35 -1.62
N PHE A 107 -11.37 11.78 -2.81
CA PHE A 107 -12.00 11.37 -4.07
C PHE A 107 -11.28 10.22 -4.77
N GLY A 108 -10.11 9.80 -4.30
CA GLY A 108 -9.33 8.69 -4.83
C GLY A 108 -9.91 7.30 -4.49
N GLY A 109 -9.01 6.34 -4.25
CA GLY A 109 -9.41 4.96 -3.92
C GLY A 109 -9.70 4.10 -5.15
N ALA A 110 -9.09 4.43 -6.30
CA ALA A 110 -9.29 3.73 -7.57
C ALA A 110 -8.93 2.23 -7.51
N MET A 111 -7.94 1.84 -6.70
CA MET A 111 -7.60 0.42 -6.52
C MET A 111 -8.74 -0.38 -5.89
N ALA A 112 -9.34 0.14 -4.82
CA ALA A 112 -10.48 -0.49 -4.16
C ALA A 112 -11.72 -0.50 -5.07
N ALA A 113 -11.99 0.60 -5.79
CA ALA A 113 -13.08 0.71 -6.74
C ALA A 113 -12.91 -0.23 -7.94
N SER A 114 -11.67 -0.47 -8.42
CA SER A 114 -11.37 -1.47 -9.45
C SER A 114 -11.74 -2.88 -8.99
N ASN A 115 -11.35 -3.26 -7.77
CA ASN A 115 -11.68 -4.56 -7.20
C ASN A 115 -13.19 -4.73 -7.01
N ALA A 116 -13.88 -3.68 -6.54
CA ALA A 116 -15.33 -3.69 -6.40
C ALA A 116 -16.03 -3.85 -7.77
N TYR A 117 -15.58 -3.14 -8.79
CA TYR A 117 -16.13 -3.27 -10.15
C TYR A 117 -15.88 -4.66 -10.73
N LEU A 118 -14.67 -5.22 -10.57
CA LEU A 118 -14.39 -6.61 -10.99
C LEU A 118 -15.31 -7.62 -10.30
N ALA A 119 -15.64 -7.41 -9.03
CA ALA A 119 -16.56 -8.27 -8.29
C ALA A 119 -18.01 -8.23 -8.80
N THR A 120 -18.40 -7.18 -9.54
CA THR A 120 -19.71 -7.15 -10.23
C THR A 120 -19.71 -7.86 -11.58
N GLN A 121 -18.53 -8.04 -12.19
CA GLN A 121 -18.38 -8.59 -13.55
C GLN A 121 -17.98 -10.07 -13.56
N PHE A 122 -17.37 -10.58 -12.48
CA PHE A 122 -16.85 -11.93 -12.38
C PHE A 122 -17.33 -12.61 -11.10
N LYS A 123 -17.39 -13.95 -11.13
CA LYS A 123 -17.78 -14.81 -10.01
C LYS A 123 -16.70 -15.87 -9.77
N ASP A 124 -16.71 -16.43 -8.56
CA ASP A 124 -15.91 -17.60 -8.16
C ASP A 124 -14.43 -17.55 -8.58
N GLY A 125 -13.97 -18.57 -9.29
CA GLY A 125 -12.57 -18.70 -9.70
C GLY A 125 -12.08 -17.60 -10.64
N ASP A 126 -12.94 -17.06 -11.50
CA ASP A 126 -12.60 -15.96 -12.41
C ASP A 126 -12.42 -14.63 -11.64
N LEU A 127 -13.25 -14.38 -10.63
CA LEU A 127 -13.07 -13.24 -9.73
C LEU A 127 -11.75 -13.35 -8.96
N SER A 128 -11.48 -14.52 -8.35
CA SER A 128 -10.23 -14.75 -7.63
C SER A 128 -9.00 -14.49 -8.52
N ARG A 129 -9.05 -14.96 -9.78
CA ARG A 129 -7.99 -14.73 -10.77
C ARG A 129 -7.84 -13.25 -11.11
N ALA A 130 -8.95 -12.53 -11.34
CA ALA A 130 -8.93 -11.10 -11.64
C ALA A 130 -8.37 -10.28 -10.48
N LEU A 131 -8.74 -10.58 -9.23
CA LEU A 131 -8.20 -9.94 -8.03
C LEU A 131 -6.71 -10.25 -7.81
N ASN A 132 -6.25 -11.45 -8.14
CA ASN A 132 -4.82 -11.76 -8.13
C ASN A 132 -4.06 -10.88 -9.14
N TRP A 133 -4.60 -10.67 -10.33
CA TRP A 133 -3.99 -9.76 -11.32
C TRP A 133 -3.91 -8.31 -10.83
N THR A 134 -4.86 -7.82 -10.04
CA THR A 134 -4.74 -6.46 -9.46
C THR A 134 -3.60 -6.38 -8.45
N GLN A 135 -3.30 -7.46 -7.69
CA GLN A 135 -2.13 -7.50 -6.82
C GLN A 135 -0.81 -7.45 -7.61
N TYR A 136 -0.71 -8.21 -8.71
CA TYR A 136 0.45 -8.12 -9.60
C TYR A 136 0.59 -6.71 -10.21
N SER A 137 -0.50 -6.11 -10.63
CA SER A 137 -0.56 -4.74 -11.15
C SER A 137 -0.03 -3.71 -10.12
N ALA A 138 -0.45 -3.80 -8.86
CA ALA A 138 0.03 -2.92 -7.81
C ALA A 138 1.54 -3.12 -7.54
N ARG A 139 2.02 -4.38 -7.51
CA ARG A 139 3.46 -4.67 -7.32
C ARG A 139 4.31 -4.16 -8.48
N LEU A 140 3.84 -4.34 -9.72
CA LEU A 140 4.51 -3.80 -10.90
C LEU A 140 4.60 -2.26 -10.82
N ALA A 141 3.55 -1.60 -10.35
CA ALA A 141 3.55 -0.15 -10.13
C ALA A 141 4.56 0.27 -9.04
N MET A 142 4.68 -0.50 -7.96
CA MET A 142 5.67 -0.27 -6.88
C MET A 142 7.12 -0.54 -7.33
N ILE A 143 7.32 -1.25 -8.44
CA ILE A 143 8.63 -1.45 -9.05
C ILE A 143 8.92 -0.33 -10.06
N SER A 144 8.03 -0.14 -11.02
CA SER A 144 8.25 0.80 -12.13
C SER A 144 8.11 2.27 -11.70
N GLY A 145 7.20 2.58 -10.76
CA GLY A 145 6.94 3.94 -10.28
C GLY A 145 8.19 4.61 -9.70
N PRO A 146 8.79 4.08 -8.64
CA PRO A 146 9.99 4.65 -8.05
C PRO A 146 11.16 4.79 -9.03
N ILE A 147 11.36 3.82 -9.93
CA ILE A 147 12.44 3.85 -10.92
C ILE A 147 12.21 4.97 -11.94
N LEU A 148 11.03 5.00 -12.56
CA LEU A 148 10.73 5.99 -13.60
C LEU A 148 10.63 7.40 -13.05
N LEU A 149 10.02 7.58 -11.87
CA LEU A 149 9.95 8.88 -11.21
C LEU A 149 11.32 9.33 -10.73
N GLY A 150 12.18 8.42 -10.26
CA GLY A 150 13.56 8.72 -9.92
C GLY A 150 14.40 9.18 -11.12
N LEU A 151 14.16 8.62 -12.31
CA LEU A 151 14.78 9.13 -13.54
C LEU A 151 14.30 10.55 -13.87
N MET A 152 13.04 10.87 -13.62
CA MET A 152 12.48 12.19 -13.87
C MET A 152 12.97 13.22 -12.83
N THR A 153 13.03 12.86 -11.54
CA THR A 153 13.57 13.74 -10.49
C THR A 153 15.06 13.99 -10.68
N ALA A 154 15.82 13.00 -11.13
CA ALA A 154 17.23 13.16 -11.47
C ALA A 154 17.47 14.19 -12.59
N GLN A 155 16.45 14.50 -13.40
CA GLN A 155 16.47 15.57 -14.41
C GLN A 155 15.96 16.92 -13.88
N GLY A 156 15.77 17.06 -12.57
CA GLY A 156 15.30 18.28 -11.92
C GLY A 156 13.79 18.48 -11.90
N LEU A 157 13.01 17.45 -12.23
CA LEU A 157 11.54 17.54 -12.13
C LEU A 157 11.11 17.30 -10.67
N GLY A 158 10.55 18.30 -10.04
CA GLY A 158 9.98 18.26 -8.69
C GLY A 158 8.45 18.25 -8.73
N LEU A 159 7.84 19.41 -8.46
CA LEU A 159 6.39 19.59 -8.45
C LEU A 159 5.73 19.29 -9.81
N GLU A 160 6.44 19.51 -10.91
CA GLU A 160 5.99 19.25 -12.28
C GLU A 160 5.59 17.79 -12.49
N LEU A 161 6.19 16.84 -11.74
CA LEU A 161 5.80 15.42 -11.79
C LEU A 161 4.30 15.24 -11.65
N TYR A 162 3.66 15.98 -10.76
CA TYR A 162 2.21 15.90 -10.56
C TYR A 162 1.43 16.31 -11.82
N ARG A 163 1.90 17.31 -12.59
CA ARG A 163 1.26 17.73 -13.86
C ARG A 163 1.30 16.61 -14.88
N TYR A 164 2.46 15.97 -15.06
CA TYR A 164 2.61 14.87 -16.02
C TYR A 164 1.82 13.64 -15.56
N LEU A 165 1.87 13.32 -14.28
CA LEU A 165 1.19 12.15 -13.72
C LEU A 165 -0.34 12.30 -13.69
N ALA A 166 -0.88 13.52 -13.69
CA ALA A 166 -2.32 13.75 -13.75
C ALA A 166 -2.96 13.11 -15.00
N TRP A 167 -2.25 13.06 -16.12
CA TRP A 167 -2.75 12.45 -17.37
C TRP A 167 -2.99 10.95 -17.27
N LEU A 168 -2.31 10.23 -16.35
CA LEU A 168 -2.48 8.79 -16.17
C LEU A 168 -3.85 8.42 -15.60
N PRO A 169 -4.34 9.02 -14.50
CA PRO A 169 -5.72 8.84 -14.07
C PRO A 169 -6.77 9.30 -15.10
N LEU A 170 -6.50 10.35 -15.88
CA LEU A 170 -7.39 10.77 -16.95
C LEU A 170 -7.47 9.73 -18.07
N LEU A 171 -6.33 9.16 -18.48
CA LEU A 171 -6.30 8.05 -19.44
C LEU A 171 -7.11 6.86 -18.93
N ALA A 172 -6.91 6.48 -17.66
CA ALA A 172 -7.66 5.41 -17.04
C ALA A 172 -9.18 5.70 -17.01
N PHE A 173 -9.57 6.94 -16.70
CA PHE A 173 -10.96 7.39 -16.75
C PHE A 173 -11.57 7.17 -18.14
N VAL A 174 -10.89 7.63 -19.19
CA VAL A 174 -11.34 7.49 -20.59
C VAL A 174 -11.46 6.02 -20.99
N MET A 175 -10.52 5.17 -20.56
CA MET A 175 -10.56 3.74 -20.85
C MET A 175 -11.70 3.00 -20.15
N ILE A 176 -12.18 3.50 -19.02
CA ILE A 176 -13.28 2.90 -18.23
C ILE A 176 -14.65 3.38 -18.74
N LEU A 177 -14.72 4.54 -19.39
CA LEU A 177 -15.96 5.10 -19.93
C LEU A 177 -16.79 4.12 -20.80
N PRO A 178 -16.20 3.35 -21.73
CA PRO A 178 -16.95 2.42 -22.59
C PRO A 178 -17.27 1.08 -21.91
N LEU A 179 -16.81 0.83 -20.69
CA LEU A 179 -17.06 -0.45 -20.02
C LEU A 179 -18.53 -0.58 -19.61
N PRO A 180 -19.07 -1.81 -19.54
CA PRO A 180 -20.46 -2.04 -19.20
C PRO A 180 -20.82 -1.47 -17.82
N ALA A 181 -21.97 -0.83 -17.72
CA ALA A 181 -22.52 -0.43 -16.44
C ALA A 181 -22.91 -1.68 -15.66
N ASP A 182 -22.64 -1.65 -14.37
CA ASP A 182 -23.14 -2.64 -13.43
C ASP A 182 -24.53 -2.21 -12.94
N THR A 183 -25.42 -3.20 -12.75
CA THR A 183 -26.70 -2.95 -12.09
C THR A 183 -26.43 -2.61 -10.62
N PRO A 184 -27.00 -1.50 -10.10
CA PRO A 184 -26.91 -1.21 -8.68
C PRO A 184 -27.36 -2.41 -7.87
N ARG A 185 -26.60 -2.79 -6.87
CA ARG A 185 -26.93 -3.91 -5.98
C ARG A 185 -28.10 -3.50 -5.13
N HIS A 186 -29.31 -3.62 -5.68
CA HIS A 186 -30.52 -3.48 -4.88
C HIS A 186 -30.46 -4.52 -3.78
N GLN A 187 -30.43 -4.08 -2.56
CA GLN A 187 -30.72 -4.69 -1.24
C GLN A 187 -31.19 -6.17 -1.18
N ALA A 188 -30.83 -6.98 -2.16
CA ALA A 188 -31.30 -8.36 -2.28
C ALA A 188 -30.77 -9.29 -1.18
N ASN A 189 -29.89 -8.84 -0.29
CA ASN A 189 -29.36 -9.68 0.80
C ASN A 189 -29.11 -8.93 2.13
N ALA A 190 -29.80 -7.84 2.41
CA ALA A 190 -29.79 -7.27 3.76
C ALA A 190 -30.55 -8.17 4.77
N THR A 191 -31.43 -9.04 4.29
CA THR A 191 -32.26 -9.91 5.12
C THR A 191 -31.57 -11.19 5.61
N ASN A 192 -30.38 -11.52 5.11
CA ASN A 192 -29.63 -12.68 5.61
C ASN A 192 -28.42 -12.30 6.49
N ALA A 193 -28.26 -11.02 6.83
CA ALA A 193 -27.21 -10.56 7.74
C ALA A 193 -27.60 -10.61 9.22
N ASP A 194 -28.87 -10.91 9.54
CA ASP A 194 -29.44 -10.94 10.90
C ASP A 194 -29.33 -12.30 11.61
N GLY A 195 -28.58 -13.24 11.08
CA GLY A 195 -28.14 -14.38 11.88
C GLY A 195 -27.20 -13.90 13.01
N PRO A 196 -27.21 -14.57 14.19
CA PRO A 196 -26.32 -14.21 15.28
C PRO A 196 -24.89 -14.15 14.76
N LEU A 197 -24.26 -12.96 14.85
CA LEU A 197 -22.89 -12.73 14.39
C LEU A 197 -21.99 -13.74 15.11
N ASN A 198 -21.46 -14.71 14.37
CA ASN A 198 -20.49 -15.65 14.93
C ASN A 198 -19.39 -14.84 15.65
N PRO A 199 -19.05 -15.17 16.90
CA PRO A 199 -18.01 -14.48 17.64
C PRO A 199 -16.70 -14.54 16.86
N LEU A 200 -15.93 -13.46 16.91
CA LEU A 200 -14.60 -13.45 16.33
C LEU A 200 -13.72 -14.46 17.08
N PRO A 201 -12.77 -15.13 16.39
CA PRO A 201 -11.78 -15.97 17.04
C PRO A 201 -11.11 -15.22 18.20
N THR A 202 -10.91 -15.88 19.34
CA THR A 202 -10.36 -15.25 20.56
C THR A 202 -8.96 -14.68 20.38
N ASP A 203 -8.19 -15.22 19.44
CA ASP A 203 -6.84 -14.76 19.09
C ASP A 203 -6.81 -13.70 17.97
N MET A 204 -7.97 -13.28 17.48
CA MET A 204 -8.09 -12.26 16.43
C MET A 204 -7.46 -10.91 16.81
N PRO A 205 -7.64 -10.35 18.01
CA PRO A 205 -6.98 -9.09 18.38
C PRO A 205 -5.45 -9.19 18.28
N ARG A 206 -4.89 -10.35 18.65
CA ARG A 206 -3.46 -10.61 18.52
C ARG A 206 -3.02 -10.68 17.07
N LEU A 207 -3.78 -11.36 16.19
CA LEU A 207 -3.49 -11.39 14.76
C LEU A 207 -3.54 -9.99 14.13
N LEU A 208 -4.52 -9.17 14.51
CA LEU A 208 -4.63 -7.78 14.05
C LEU A 208 -3.46 -6.93 14.52
N LEU A 209 -2.99 -7.12 15.75
CA LEU A 209 -1.82 -6.41 16.26
C LEU A 209 -0.53 -6.84 15.55
N VAL A 210 -0.36 -8.13 15.25
CA VAL A 210 0.78 -8.62 14.45
C VAL A 210 0.72 -8.04 13.03
N GLN A 211 -0.44 -7.99 12.41
CA GLN A 211 -0.66 -7.35 11.11
C GLN A 211 -0.31 -5.86 11.15
N PHE A 212 -0.77 -5.16 12.20
CA PHE A 212 -0.45 -3.75 12.41
C PHE A 212 1.06 -3.53 12.48
N LEU A 213 1.75 -4.24 13.37
CA LEU A 213 3.20 -4.10 13.56
C LEU A 213 4.01 -4.49 12.32
N PHE A 214 3.59 -5.53 11.60
CA PHE A 214 4.21 -5.92 10.32
C PHE A 214 4.06 -4.83 9.26
N SER A 215 2.84 -4.32 9.06
CA SER A 215 2.58 -3.25 8.10
C SER A 215 3.27 -1.95 8.50
N PHE A 216 3.29 -1.63 9.79
CA PHE A 216 4.00 -0.49 10.34
C PHE A 216 5.51 -0.59 10.05
N ALA A 217 6.14 -1.75 10.35
CA ALA A 217 7.56 -1.98 10.08
C ALA A 217 7.93 -1.82 8.60
N MET A 218 7.02 -2.20 7.71
CA MET A 218 7.23 -2.04 6.27
C MET A 218 7.15 -0.57 5.82
N VAL A 219 6.20 0.20 6.35
CA VAL A 219 5.86 1.53 5.83
C VAL A 219 6.69 2.64 6.48
N VAL A 220 7.12 2.49 7.74
CA VAL A 220 7.78 3.55 8.50
C VAL A 220 9.08 4.08 7.86
N THR A 221 9.75 3.26 7.05
CA THR A 221 10.99 3.65 6.35
C THR A 221 10.72 4.37 5.02
N PHE A 222 9.49 4.33 4.48
CA PHE A 222 9.20 4.79 3.10
C PHE A 222 9.33 6.30 2.92
N PRO A 223 8.75 7.16 3.78
CA PRO A 223 8.76 8.61 3.55
C PRO A 223 10.15 9.22 3.52
N TYR A 224 11.10 8.60 4.23
CA TYR A 224 12.46 9.12 4.41
C TYR A 224 13.52 8.28 3.67
N PHE A 225 13.11 7.41 2.76
CA PHE A 225 14.05 6.54 2.04
C PHE A 225 14.96 7.33 1.08
N VAL A 226 14.45 8.39 0.44
CA VAL A 226 15.28 9.27 -0.42
C VAL A 226 16.31 10.02 0.43
N PRO A 227 15.94 10.79 1.47
CA PRO A 227 16.93 11.43 2.35
C PRO A 227 17.92 10.46 3.01
N TYR A 228 17.49 9.24 3.34
CA TYR A 228 18.36 8.20 3.85
C TYR A 228 19.40 7.75 2.80
N GLY A 229 18.98 7.53 1.56
CA GLY A 229 19.89 7.20 0.46
C GLY A 229 20.93 8.30 0.23
N GLU A 230 20.53 9.57 0.28
CA GLU A 230 21.42 10.72 0.18
C GLU A 230 22.44 10.76 1.32
N ALA A 231 21.99 10.51 2.54
CA ALA A 231 22.89 10.45 3.71
C ALA A 231 23.95 9.34 3.60
N LEU A 232 23.66 8.29 2.82
CA LEU A 232 24.63 7.24 2.44
C LEU A 232 25.49 7.58 1.23
N GLY A 233 25.40 8.81 0.69
CA GLY A 233 26.18 9.26 -0.45
C GLY A 233 25.60 8.91 -1.82
N ILE A 234 24.34 8.45 -1.92
CA ILE A 234 23.69 8.15 -3.21
C ILE A 234 23.13 9.44 -3.78
N GLY A 235 23.88 10.06 -4.71
CA GLY A 235 23.47 11.30 -5.39
C GLY A 235 22.51 11.11 -6.57
N ASN A 236 21.98 9.91 -6.82
CA ASN A 236 21.15 9.58 -7.98
C ASN A 236 19.78 9.03 -7.54
N ASP A 237 18.72 9.80 -7.76
CA ASP A 237 17.34 9.45 -7.40
C ASP A 237 16.83 8.19 -8.13
N ALA A 238 17.31 7.93 -9.37
CA ALA A 238 16.95 6.71 -10.09
C ALA A 238 17.51 5.46 -9.39
N LEU A 239 18.75 5.52 -8.89
CA LEU A 239 19.35 4.44 -8.12
C LEU A 239 18.61 4.24 -6.79
N ILE A 240 18.21 5.32 -6.11
CA ILE A 240 17.38 5.25 -4.90
C ILE A 240 16.03 4.59 -5.24
N GLY A 241 15.42 4.96 -6.35
CA GLY A 241 14.19 4.32 -6.85
C GLY A 241 14.35 2.82 -7.13
N VAL A 242 15.47 2.39 -7.72
CA VAL A 242 15.80 0.97 -7.91
C VAL A 242 15.90 0.27 -6.56
N LEU A 243 16.69 0.79 -5.64
CA LEU A 243 16.88 0.21 -4.31
C LEU A 243 15.57 0.12 -3.53
N TYR A 244 14.72 1.15 -3.63
CA TYR A 244 13.38 1.12 -3.04
C TYR A 244 12.51 -0.01 -3.62
N SER A 245 12.63 -0.28 -4.91
CA SER A 245 11.80 -1.25 -5.64
C SER A 245 12.21 -2.71 -5.41
N LEU A 246 13.45 -2.99 -5.00
CA LEU A 246 13.99 -4.35 -4.85
C LEU A 246 13.12 -5.28 -3.97
N PRO A 247 12.56 -4.85 -2.81
CA PRO A 247 11.69 -5.72 -2.01
C PRO A 247 10.44 -6.17 -2.77
N HIS A 248 9.87 -5.30 -3.61
CA HIS A 248 8.69 -5.62 -4.42
C HIS A 248 9.04 -6.53 -5.58
N LEU A 249 10.25 -6.42 -6.13
CA LEU A 249 10.76 -7.32 -7.16
C LEU A 249 10.95 -8.74 -6.61
N VAL A 250 11.59 -8.88 -5.43
CA VAL A 250 11.71 -10.17 -4.73
C VAL A 250 10.35 -10.79 -4.49
N TYR A 251 9.39 -9.98 -4.01
CA TYR A 251 8.02 -10.44 -3.78
C TYR A 251 7.39 -10.98 -5.05
N LEU A 252 7.48 -10.26 -6.17
CA LEU A 252 6.84 -10.61 -7.43
C LEU A 252 7.41 -11.93 -8.01
N ILE A 253 8.75 -12.07 -7.97
CA ILE A 253 9.45 -13.23 -8.54
C ILE A 253 9.28 -14.48 -7.67
N ALA A 254 9.44 -14.35 -6.35
CA ALA A 254 9.50 -15.51 -5.46
C ALA A 254 8.14 -15.96 -4.92
N LEU A 255 7.08 -15.14 -5.04
CA LEU A 255 5.74 -15.46 -4.53
C LEU A 255 5.19 -16.83 -4.98
N PRO A 256 5.22 -17.21 -6.29
CA PRO A 256 4.66 -18.47 -6.74
C PRO A 256 5.37 -19.68 -6.12
N TRP A 257 6.69 -19.55 -5.91
CA TRP A 257 7.49 -20.61 -5.30
C TRP A 257 7.23 -20.74 -3.80
N VAL A 258 7.19 -19.61 -3.08
CA VAL A 258 6.94 -19.57 -1.63
C VAL A 258 5.54 -20.11 -1.30
N GLN A 259 4.53 -19.79 -2.09
CA GLN A 259 3.17 -20.27 -1.89
C GLN A 259 3.05 -21.80 -1.99
N ARG A 260 3.89 -22.43 -2.81
CA ARG A 260 3.85 -23.90 -3.05
C ARG A 260 4.62 -24.70 -2.00
N HIS A 261 5.73 -24.17 -1.48
CA HIS A 261 6.72 -24.99 -0.78
C HIS A 261 6.85 -24.75 0.72
N ALA A 262 6.37 -23.62 1.24
CA ALA A 262 6.69 -23.24 2.60
C ALA A 262 5.48 -23.33 3.55
N SER A 263 5.67 -23.86 4.76
CA SER A 263 4.62 -24.04 5.78
C SER A 263 4.63 -22.96 6.87
N ASN A 264 5.74 -22.75 7.55
CA ASN A 264 5.83 -21.83 8.70
C ASN A 264 6.63 -20.58 8.37
N LEU A 265 6.01 -19.64 7.66
CA LEU A 265 6.71 -18.50 7.05
C LEU A 265 6.73 -17.24 7.91
N LEU A 266 5.81 -17.09 8.86
CA LEU A 266 5.61 -15.83 9.57
C LEU A 266 6.82 -15.42 10.42
N LEU A 267 7.31 -16.32 11.27
CA LEU A 267 8.45 -15.99 12.14
C LEU A 267 9.76 -15.75 11.36
N PRO A 268 10.15 -16.61 10.39
CA PRO A 268 11.31 -16.32 9.55
C PRO A 268 11.16 -14.98 8.80
N GLY A 269 9.97 -14.68 8.28
CA GLY A 269 9.70 -13.44 7.59
C GLY A 269 9.91 -12.20 8.47
N LEU A 270 9.33 -12.23 9.68
CA LEU A 270 9.50 -11.15 10.66
C LEU A 270 10.97 -11.04 11.14
N GLY A 271 11.66 -12.15 11.32
CA GLY A 271 13.08 -12.17 11.69
C GLY A 271 13.97 -11.55 10.61
N LEU A 272 13.79 -11.93 9.34
CA LEU A 272 14.51 -11.32 8.21
C LEU A 272 14.21 -9.83 8.09
N LEU A 273 12.97 -9.42 8.28
CA LEU A 273 12.58 -8.01 8.26
C LEU A 273 13.25 -7.23 9.41
N ALA A 274 13.30 -7.79 10.61
CA ALA A 274 13.98 -7.19 11.75
C ALA A 274 15.48 -7.04 11.49
N VAL A 275 16.16 -8.12 11.08
CA VAL A 275 17.61 -8.12 10.80
C VAL A 275 17.95 -7.14 9.68
N SER A 276 17.21 -7.16 8.57
CA SER A 276 17.47 -6.24 7.45
C SER A 276 17.32 -4.78 7.84
N ASN A 277 16.30 -4.44 8.66
CA ASN A 277 16.13 -3.07 9.14
C ASN A 277 17.20 -2.67 10.16
N ALA A 278 17.59 -3.58 11.08
CA ALA A 278 18.69 -3.32 12.00
C ALA A 278 20.00 -3.02 11.24
N LEU A 279 20.35 -3.84 10.25
CA LEU A 279 21.55 -3.64 9.45
C LEU A 279 21.48 -2.35 8.62
N GLN A 280 20.32 -1.98 8.08
CA GLN A 280 20.13 -0.69 7.40
C GLN A 280 20.29 0.49 8.36
N PHE A 281 19.82 0.39 9.62
CA PHE A 281 20.02 1.46 10.62
C PHE A 281 21.51 1.73 10.87
N TRP A 282 22.36 0.70 10.96
CA TRP A 282 23.79 0.87 11.19
C TRP A 282 24.62 1.06 9.92
N SER A 283 24.00 1.00 8.74
CA SER A 283 24.74 1.23 7.51
C SER A 283 25.18 2.69 7.39
N THR A 284 26.46 2.88 7.13
CA THR A 284 27.09 4.19 6.86
C THR A 284 27.51 4.35 5.40
N GLN A 285 27.34 3.31 4.60
CA GLN A 285 27.74 3.23 3.19
C GLN A 285 26.60 2.66 2.35
N ALA A 286 26.61 2.97 1.06
CA ALA A 286 25.56 2.56 0.13
C ALA A 286 25.70 1.12 -0.37
N GLU A 287 26.91 0.57 -0.41
CA GLU A 287 27.20 -0.72 -1.05
C GLU A 287 26.39 -1.90 -0.47
N PRO A 288 26.24 -2.06 0.87
CA PRO A 288 25.47 -3.17 1.41
C PRO A 288 23.96 -3.02 1.19
N LEU A 289 23.47 -1.80 0.86
CA LEU A 289 22.05 -1.52 0.77
C LEU A 289 21.32 -2.38 -0.25
N PHE A 290 21.98 -2.73 -1.37
CA PHE A 290 21.39 -3.61 -2.38
C PHE A 290 21.01 -4.98 -1.77
N ALA A 291 21.95 -5.64 -1.10
CA ALA A 291 21.72 -6.93 -0.47
C ALA A 291 20.69 -6.84 0.67
N LEU A 292 20.75 -5.77 1.47
CA LEU A 292 19.82 -5.54 2.57
C LEU A 292 18.38 -5.31 2.08
N ARG A 293 18.20 -4.65 0.93
CA ARG A 293 16.89 -4.48 0.31
C ARG A 293 16.33 -5.80 -0.24
N LEU A 294 17.18 -6.67 -0.80
CA LEU A 294 16.76 -8.03 -1.18
C LEU A 294 16.34 -8.84 0.05
N LEU A 295 17.10 -8.74 1.14
CA LEU A 295 16.77 -9.40 2.42
C LEU A 295 15.45 -8.88 2.99
N SER A 296 15.23 -7.55 2.94
CA SER A 296 13.94 -6.93 3.31
C SER A 296 12.80 -7.48 2.48
N GLY A 297 13.03 -7.69 1.18
CA GLY A 297 12.04 -8.26 0.25
C GLY A 297 11.67 -9.70 0.61
N ALA A 298 12.65 -10.52 0.97
CA ALA A 298 12.41 -11.87 1.47
C ALA A 298 11.60 -11.85 2.78
N GLY A 299 11.97 -10.98 3.73
CA GLY A 299 11.24 -10.79 4.98
C GLY A 299 9.78 -10.35 4.74
N MET A 300 9.59 -9.38 3.87
CA MET A 300 8.26 -8.89 3.45
C MET A 300 7.39 -10.00 2.85
N LEU A 301 7.94 -10.79 1.92
CA LEU A 301 7.23 -11.87 1.25
C LEU A 301 6.80 -12.96 2.23
N LEU A 302 7.75 -13.45 3.03
CA LEU A 302 7.47 -14.54 3.98
C LEU A 302 6.49 -14.11 5.07
N GLY A 303 6.65 -12.89 5.60
CA GLY A 303 5.76 -12.31 6.61
C GLY A 303 4.34 -12.14 6.05
N PHE A 304 4.20 -11.59 4.84
CA PHE A 304 2.92 -11.38 4.19
C PHE A 304 2.19 -12.71 3.92
N VAL A 305 2.87 -13.69 3.31
CA VAL A 305 2.27 -15.01 3.04
C VAL A 305 1.91 -15.72 4.34
N GLY A 306 2.77 -15.64 5.37
CA GLY A 306 2.52 -16.22 6.69
C GLY A 306 1.27 -15.63 7.37
N LEU A 307 1.15 -14.30 7.38
CA LEU A 307 -0.02 -13.59 7.94
C LEU A 307 -1.33 -13.95 7.21
N HIS A 308 -1.31 -13.96 5.86
CA HIS A 308 -2.48 -14.31 5.08
C HIS A 308 -2.91 -15.76 5.29
N ARG A 309 -1.97 -16.70 5.51
CA ARG A 309 -2.29 -18.07 5.90
C ARG A 309 -2.95 -18.13 7.28
N CYS A 310 -2.40 -17.43 8.27
CA CYS A 310 -3.00 -17.34 9.60
C CYS A 310 -4.43 -16.79 9.54
N LEU A 311 -4.68 -15.75 8.71
CA LEU A 311 -6.01 -15.18 8.49
C LEU A 311 -6.95 -16.18 7.81
N SER A 312 -6.48 -16.83 6.74
CA SER A 312 -7.28 -17.81 5.96
C SER A 312 -7.72 -19.00 6.80
N GLN A 313 -6.84 -19.53 7.67
CA GLN A 313 -7.18 -20.63 8.59
C GLN A 313 -8.34 -20.25 9.53
N ARG A 314 -8.38 -18.99 9.99
CA ARG A 314 -9.40 -18.48 10.89
C ARG A 314 -10.70 -18.09 10.18
N SER A 315 -10.64 -17.83 8.88
CA SER A 315 -11.80 -17.40 8.08
C SER A 315 -12.76 -18.55 7.72
N ARG A 316 -12.36 -19.80 7.89
CA ARG A 316 -13.19 -21.00 7.61
C ARG A 316 -14.42 -21.12 8.52
N GLN A 317 -14.54 -20.30 9.57
CA GLN A 317 -15.61 -20.35 10.59
C GLN A 317 -16.78 -19.39 10.31
N GLY A 318 -17.03 -18.95 9.08
CA GLY A 318 -18.28 -18.26 8.70
C GLY A 318 -18.29 -16.73 8.84
N SER A 319 -17.15 -16.06 9.11
CA SER A 319 -17.04 -14.60 9.25
C SER A 319 -15.98 -13.95 8.36
N ALA A 320 -15.69 -14.56 7.21
CA ALA A 320 -14.56 -14.18 6.33
C ALA A 320 -14.55 -12.67 5.98
N GLY A 321 -15.65 -12.11 5.49
CA GLY A 321 -15.71 -10.70 5.09
C GLY A 321 -15.34 -9.72 6.20
N ARG A 322 -15.82 -9.98 7.43
CA ARG A 322 -15.53 -9.15 8.61
C ARG A 322 -14.06 -9.28 9.03
N LEU A 323 -13.53 -10.51 9.01
CA LEU A 323 -12.12 -10.77 9.35
C LEU A 323 -11.15 -10.08 8.39
N PHE A 324 -11.38 -10.24 7.08
CA PHE A 324 -10.58 -9.57 6.05
C PHE A 324 -10.70 -8.04 6.12
N GLY A 325 -11.91 -7.51 6.43
CA GLY A 325 -12.13 -6.08 6.61
C GLY A 325 -11.32 -5.51 7.78
N TRP A 326 -11.35 -6.14 8.95
CA TRP A 326 -10.54 -5.73 10.10
C TRP A 326 -9.03 -5.85 9.84
N PHE A 327 -8.61 -6.90 9.15
CA PHE A 327 -7.21 -7.13 8.79
C PHE A 327 -6.68 -6.03 7.86
N ASP A 328 -7.43 -5.67 6.83
CA ASP A 328 -7.09 -4.58 5.89
C ASP A 328 -7.09 -3.21 6.61
N ALA A 329 -8.09 -2.94 7.45
CA ALA A 329 -8.15 -1.72 8.24
C ALA A 329 -6.95 -1.59 9.17
N SER A 330 -6.53 -2.68 9.83
CA SER A 330 -5.33 -2.72 10.68
C SER A 330 -4.08 -2.29 9.91
N GLY A 331 -3.89 -2.80 8.67
CA GLY A 331 -2.78 -2.42 7.80
C GLY A 331 -2.81 -0.94 7.40
N LYS A 332 -3.98 -0.37 7.11
CA LYS A 332 -4.14 1.06 6.76
C LYS A 332 -3.83 1.98 7.94
N TRP A 333 -4.33 1.65 9.13
CA TRP A 333 -4.00 2.40 10.34
C TRP A 333 -2.53 2.31 10.70
N ALA A 334 -1.90 1.15 10.47
CA ALA A 334 -0.45 0.99 10.61
C ALA A 334 0.32 1.92 9.68
N GLY A 335 -0.10 2.02 8.41
CA GLY A 335 0.50 2.93 7.44
C GLY A 335 0.40 4.39 7.88
N THR A 336 -0.76 4.81 8.41
CA THR A 336 -0.96 6.17 8.94
C THR A 336 -0.04 6.44 10.14
N ALA A 337 -0.01 5.53 11.12
CA ALA A 337 0.86 5.65 12.28
C ALA A 337 2.34 5.67 11.88
N ALA A 338 2.72 4.84 10.90
CA ALA A 338 4.10 4.74 10.41
C ALA A 338 4.62 6.06 9.83
N GLY A 339 3.84 6.75 8.99
CA GLY A 339 4.29 8.02 8.41
C GLY A 339 4.46 9.13 9.45
N VAL A 340 3.52 9.25 10.40
CA VAL A 340 3.64 10.22 11.52
C VAL A 340 4.87 9.89 12.37
N THR A 341 5.04 8.61 12.75
CA THR A 341 6.20 8.19 13.54
C THR A 341 7.50 8.43 12.79
N ALA A 342 7.56 8.09 11.49
CA ALA A 342 8.74 8.34 10.66
C ALA A 342 9.14 9.82 10.69
N GLY A 343 8.16 10.73 10.58
CA GLY A 343 8.39 12.18 10.68
C GLY A 343 9.03 12.59 11.99
N LEU A 344 8.45 12.16 13.10
CA LEU A 344 8.91 12.51 14.43
C LEU A 344 10.33 11.96 14.70
N VAL A 345 10.55 10.66 14.45
CA VAL A 345 11.84 10.04 14.78
C VAL A 345 12.97 10.48 13.85
N SER A 346 12.68 10.75 12.57
CA SER A 346 13.69 11.26 11.64
C SER A 346 14.18 12.65 12.05
N GLN A 347 13.30 13.50 12.55
CA GLN A 347 13.66 14.84 13.00
C GLN A 347 14.40 14.83 14.33
N THR A 348 14.03 13.96 15.28
CA THR A 348 14.57 13.97 16.65
C THR A 348 15.78 13.07 16.84
N CYS A 349 15.82 11.93 16.14
CA CYS A 349 16.82 10.86 16.33
C CYS A 349 17.68 10.61 15.08
N GLY A 350 17.46 11.38 14.01
CA GLY A 350 18.20 11.28 12.74
C GLY A 350 17.54 10.42 11.68
N ILE A 351 18.01 10.58 10.44
CA ILE A 351 17.36 10.07 9.22
C ILE A 351 17.30 8.53 9.11
N ALA A 352 18.20 7.81 9.79
CA ALA A 352 18.22 6.35 9.81
C ALA A 352 17.27 5.76 10.88
N SER A 353 16.78 6.56 11.84
CA SER A 353 15.98 6.08 12.96
C SER A 353 14.67 5.37 12.58
N PRO A 354 13.98 5.64 11.45
CA PRO A 354 12.84 4.85 11.00
C PRO A 354 13.17 3.37 10.81
N PHE A 355 14.40 3.02 10.44
CA PHE A 355 14.83 1.62 10.31
C PHE A 355 14.95 0.92 11.68
N LEU A 356 15.44 1.63 12.71
CA LEU A 356 15.46 1.09 14.06
C LEU A 356 14.05 0.84 14.58
N VAL A 357 13.13 1.78 14.37
CA VAL A 357 11.71 1.64 14.76
C VAL A 357 11.06 0.48 14.00
N ALA A 358 11.36 0.31 12.71
CA ALA A 358 10.92 -0.84 11.91
C ALA A 358 11.43 -2.17 12.47
N CYS A 359 12.71 -2.23 12.86
CA CYS A 359 13.29 -3.40 13.51
C CYS A 359 12.55 -3.73 14.80
N LEU A 360 12.37 -2.78 15.71
CA LEU A 360 11.67 -2.98 16.98
C LEU A 360 10.23 -3.45 16.79
N ALA A 361 9.50 -2.86 15.82
CA ALA A 361 8.14 -3.29 15.48
C ALA A 361 8.11 -4.73 14.93
N ALA A 362 9.07 -5.11 14.09
CA ALA A 362 9.18 -6.47 13.56
C ALA A 362 9.50 -7.49 14.67
N VAL A 363 10.38 -7.16 15.62
CA VAL A 363 10.70 -7.99 16.80
C VAL A 363 9.47 -8.14 17.69
N ALA A 364 8.74 -7.05 17.96
CA ALA A 364 7.50 -7.09 18.73
C ALA A 364 6.43 -7.96 18.03
N ALA A 365 6.29 -7.82 16.71
CA ALA A 365 5.41 -8.67 15.90
C ALA A 365 5.80 -10.15 16.01
N MET A 366 7.10 -10.46 15.98
CA MET A 366 7.61 -11.82 16.09
C MET A 366 7.31 -12.44 17.47
N ALA A 367 7.47 -11.68 18.55
CA ALA A 367 7.11 -12.11 19.90
C ALA A 367 5.62 -12.43 20.02
N LEU A 368 4.76 -11.55 19.50
CA LEU A 368 3.30 -11.73 19.51
C LEU A 368 2.80 -12.83 18.56
N ALA A 369 3.54 -13.14 17.50
CA ALA A 369 3.16 -14.17 16.53
C ALA A 369 3.41 -15.61 17.05
N ARG A 370 4.35 -15.81 17.97
CA ARG A 370 4.68 -17.16 18.50
C ARG A 370 3.46 -17.94 19.01
N PRO A 371 2.59 -17.41 19.90
CA PRO A 371 1.42 -18.13 20.38
C PRO A 371 0.39 -18.41 19.27
N LEU A 372 0.26 -17.54 18.25
CA LEU A 372 -0.66 -17.77 17.13
C LEU A 372 -0.34 -19.04 16.33
N LEU A 373 0.92 -19.48 16.33
CA LEU A 373 1.38 -20.65 15.60
C LEU A 373 1.32 -21.92 16.47
N MET A 374 1.30 -21.79 17.79
CA MET A 374 1.14 -22.93 18.72
C MET A 374 -0.29 -23.44 18.73
N THR A 375 -1.28 -22.53 18.77
CA THR A 375 -2.71 -22.87 18.73
C THR A 375 -3.16 -23.52 17.41
N SER A 376 -2.47 -23.24 16.29
CA SER A 376 -2.79 -23.87 14.99
C SER A 376 -2.29 -25.32 14.85
N ARG A 377 -1.45 -25.83 15.77
CA ARG A 377 -0.98 -27.24 15.79
C ARG A 377 -1.92 -28.18 16.55
N GLU A 378 -2.84 -27.65 17.34
CA GLU A 378 -3.76 -28.43 18.16
C GLU A 378 -5.11 -28.73 17.52
N ILE A 379 -5.36 -28.22 16.29
CA ILE A 379 -6.58 -28.52 15.53
C ILE A 379 -6.25 -29.70 14.59
N PRO A 380 -6.72 -30.93 14.88
CA PRO A 380 -6.57 -32.05 13.93
C PRO A 380 -7.30 -31.75 12.63
N ALA A 381 -6.74 -32.26 11.52
CA ALA A 381 -7.22 -32.07 10.15
C ALA A 381 -8.61 -32.65 9.91
#